data_158521f0f556669a7783fa69468068d6
#
_entry.id   158521f0f556669a7783fa69468068d6
#
_cell.length_a   1.000
_cell.length_b   1.000
_cell.length_c   1.000
_cell.angle_alpha   90.00
_cell.angle_beta   90.00
_cell.angle_gamma   90.00
#
_symmetry.space_group_name_H-M   'P 1'
#
loop_
_entity.id
_entity.type
_entity.pdbx_description
1 polymer ?
#
loop_
_entity_poly.entity_id
_entity_poly.type
_entity_poly.pdbx_seq_one_letter_code
_entity_poly.pdbx_strand_id
1 'polypeptide(L)'
;MKIEQFVAQSEGTWRSMRSGHSLAFQQFEEVLSEVKINRVNSDDAEIEQLLAASDLNVAPHQVVCPFQMNWAAESDWEPDDPNEVSSGSCLIVPIPVDDTSGHLLRSVGYAEAAPAQSTYSFLSDGTFLLKTAYEQSIAEERIWFVSEHVRCLSLIHI
;
A
#
# COMPACT_ATOMS: atom_id res chain seq x y z
N MET A 1 -16.31 -5.03 -5.89
CA MET A 1 -15.80 -5.04 -4.49
C MET A 1 -15.73 -3.61 -3.98
N LYS A 2 -16.03 -3.41 -2.72
CA LYS A 2 -15.91 -2.11 -2.05
C LYS A 2 -14.67 -2.08 -1.15
N ILE A 3 -14.23 -0.88 -0.78
CA ILE A 3 -13.01 -0.72 0.00
C ILE A 3 -13.08 -1.43 1.36
N GLU A 4 -14.25 -1.46 2.00
CA GLU A 4 -14.42 -2.15 3.29
C GLU A 4 -14.17 -3.65 3.15
N GLN A 5 -14.64 -4.26 2.07
CA GLN A 5 -14.43 -5.69 1.80
C GLN A 5 -12.95 -5.97 1.50
N PHE A 6 -12.32 -5.11 0.73
CA PHE A 6 -10.90 -5.23 0.38
C PHE A 6 -10.03 -5.16 1.63
N VAL A 7 -10.27 -4.20 2.51
CA VAL A 7 -9.52 -4.05 3.76
C VAL A 7 -9.77 -5.26 4.67
N ALA A 8 -11.02 -5.69 4.80
CA ALA A 8 -11.36 -6.85 5.64
C ALA A 8 -10.66 -8.13 5.16
N GLN A 9 -10.59 -8.36 3.86
CA GLN A 9 -9.90 -9.51 3.29
C GLN A 9 -8.38 -9.39 3.42
N SER A 10 -7.86 -8.18 3.51
CA SER A 10 -6.42 -7.93 3.63
C SER A 10 -5.92 -8.01 5.07
N GLU A 11 -6.80 -7.92 6.08
CA GLU A 11 -6.39 -8.01 7.48
C GLU A 11 -5.77 -9.37 7.80
N GLY A 12 -4.72 -9.35 8.62
CA GLY A 12 -4.06 -10.55 9.09
C GLY A 12 -2.55 -10.55 8.88
N THR A 13 -1.98 -11.74 8.98
CA THR A 13 -0.54 -11.95 8.79
C THR A 13 -0.31 -12.70 7.49
N TRP A 14 0.55 -12.17 6.64
CA TRP A 14 0.85 -12.70 5.32
C TRP A 14 2.33 -13.03 5.21
N ARG A 15 2.63 -14.13 4.56
CA ARG A 15 3.98 -14.41 4.10
C ARG A 15 4.09 -13.91 2.67
N SER A 16 4.98 -12.95 2.44
CA SER A 16 5.16 -12.30 1.15
C SER A 16 6.41 -12.81 0.44
N MET A 17 6.24 -13.23 -0.80
CA MET A 17 7.34 -13.48 -1.71
C MET A 17 7.25 -12.44 -2.84
N ARG A 18 8.25 -11.57 -2.92
CA ARG A 18 8.28 -10.50 -3.91
C ARG A 18 9.49 -10.67 -4.80
N SER A 19 9.27 -10.56 -6.11
CA SER A 19 10.36 -10.47 -7.08
C SER A 19 10.32 -9.12 -7.78
N GLY A 20 11.47 -8.48 -7.93
CA GLY A 20 11.61 -7.20 -8.59
C GLY A 20 12.54 -7.31 -9.79
N HIS A 21 12.16 -6.68 -10.90
CA HIS A 21 12.94 -6.65 -12.13
C HIS A 21 13.19 -5.21 -12.53
N SER A 22 14.47 -4.81 -12.64
CA SER A 22 14.84 -3.54 -13.24
C SER A 22 15.33 -3.80 -14.66
N LEU A 23 14.50 -3.46 -15.65
CA LEU A 23 14.85 -3.70 -17.07
C LEU A 23 15.99 -2.80 -17.52
N ALA A 24 16.03 -1.56 -17.00
CA ALA A 24 17.08 -0.60 -17.36
C ALA A 24 18.46 -1.05 -16.90
N PHE A 25 18.56 -1.69 -15.74
CA PHE A 25 19.80 -2.15 -15.14
C PHE A 25 20.02 -3.65 -15.23
N GLN A 26 19.05 -4.38 -15.81
CA GLN A 26 19.08 -5.84 -15.93
C GLN A 26 19.29 -6.53 -14.58
N GLN A 27 18.67 -6.00 -13.53
CA GLN A 27 18.79 -6.52 -12.18
C GLN A 27 17.51 -7.24 -11.77
N PHE A 28 17.69 -8.32 -11.02
CA PHE A 28 16.62 -9.12 -10.42
C PHE A 28 16.81 -9.15 -8.90
N GLU A 29 15.73 -8.95 -8.17
CA GLU A 29 15.72 -9.02 -6.72
C GLU A 29 14.57 -9.89 -6.26
N GLU A 30 14.81 -10.69 -5.23
CA GLU A 30 13.78 -11.52 -4.59
C GLU A 30 13.83 -11.31 -3.08
N VAL A 31 12.69 -11.03 -2.47
CA VAL A 31 12.58 -10.75 -1.03
C VAL A 31 11.44 -11.57 -0.43
N LEU A 32 11.75 -12.28 0.66
CA LEU A 32 10.77 -12.94 1.50
C LEU A 32 10.56 -12.10 2.76
N SER A 33 9.29 -11.84 3.09
CA SER A 33 8.97 -11.03 4.27
C SER A 33 7.66 -11.46 4.90
N GLU A 34 7.48 -11.09 6.17
CA GLU A 34 6.20 -11.16 6.85
C GLU A 34 5.53 -9.79 6.79
N VAL A 35 4.25 -9.77 6.42
CA VAL A 35 3.45 -8.54 6.35
C VAL A 35 2.26 -8.70 7.27
N LYS A 36 2.07 -7.74 8.18
CA LYS A 36 0.91 -7.68 9.08
C LYS A 36 0.07 -6.48 8.73
N ILE A 37 -1.23 -6.71 8.54
CA ILE A 37 -2.21 -5.67 8.22
C ILE A 37 -3.28 -5.66 9.31
N ASN A 38 -3.41 -4.52 10.00
CA ASN A 38 -4.36 -4.35 11.10
C ASN A 38 -5.11 -3.03 10.94
N ARG A 39 -6.41 -3.04 11.24
CA ARG A 39 -7.18 -1.81 11.29
C ARG A 39 -6.72 -0.91 12.40
N VAL A 40 -6.86 0.41 12.21
CA VAL A 40 -6.65 1.42 13.23
C VAL A 40 -7.92 2.25 13.39
N ASN A 41 -8.03 2.97 14.53
CA ASN A 41 -9.16 3.85 14.78
C ASN A 41 -9.11 5.08 13.89
N SER A 42 -10.28 5.53 13.44
CA SER A 42 -10.41 6.73 12.59
C SER A 42 -10.05 8.02 13.33
N ASP A 43 -9.99 8.01 14.64
CA ASP A 43 -9.62 9.15 15.48
C ASP A 43 -8.12 9.18 15.83
N ASP A 44 -7.31 8.34 15.23
CA ASP A 44 -5.86 8.33 15.40
C ASP A 44 -5.27 9.69 14.98
N ALA A 45 -4.40 10.25 15.82
CA ALA A 45 -3.80 11.56 15.59
C ALA A 45 -2.96 11.61 14.31
N GLU A 46 -2.33 10.51 13.94
CA GLU A 46 -1.54 10.41 12.70
C GLU A 46 -2.42 10.55 11.45
N ILE A 47 -3.67 10.07 11.52
CA ILE A 47 -4.64 10.26 10.42
C ILE A 47 -4.94 11.75 10.23
N GLU A 48 -5.17 12.48 11.32
CA GLU A 48 -5.41 13.92 11.24
C GLU A 48 -4.22 14.67 10.65
N GLN A 49 -3.01 14.27 11.01
CA GLN A 49 -1.79 14.85 10.43
C GLN A 49 -1.67 14.60 8.94
N LEU A 50 -1.97 13.38 8.48
CA LEU A 50 -1.96 13.04 7.06
C LEU A 50 -3.02 13.82 6.28
N LEU A 51 -4.23 13.95 6.81
CA LEU A 51 -5.29 14.74 6.17
C LEU A 51 -4.90 16.21 6.05
N ALA A 52 -4.32 16.78 7.10
CA ALA A 52 -3.90 18.18 7.11
C ALA A 52 -2.75 18.45 6.13
N ALA A 53 -1.85 17.50 5.94
CA ALA A 53 -0.71 17.62 5.03
C ALA A 53 -1.07 17.34 3.56
N SER A 54 -2.24 16.78 3.30
CA SER A 54 -2.68 16.42 1.95
C SER A 54 -3.25 17.65 1.21
N ASP A 55 -3.29 17.56 -0.12
CA ASP A 55 -3.94 18.54 -0.97
C ASP A 55 -5.47 18.36 -0.99
N LEU A 56 -5.98 17.34 -0.34
CA LEU A 56 -7.40 17.04 -0.27
C LEU A 56 -8.05 17.85 0.85
N ASN A 57 -9.17 18.47 0.55
CA ASN A 57 -9.99 19.15 1.54
C ASN A 57 -11.04 18.18 2.09
N VAL A 58 -10.58 17.29 2.98
CA VAL A 58 -11.35 16.14 3.47
C VAL A 58 -11.53 16.24 4.98
N ALA A 59 -12.75 16.00 5.45
CA ALA A 59 -13.04 15.89 6.87
C ALA A 59 -12.73 14.48 7.39
N PRO A 60 -12.38 14.32 8.68
CA PRO A 60 -12.07 13.00 9.25
C PRO A 60 -13.18 11.95 9.10
N HIS A 61 -14.45 12.36 9.06
CA HIS A 61 -15.57 11.42 8.90
C HIS A 61 -15.65 10.78 7.50
N GLN A 62 -14.91 11.30 6.52
CA GLN A 62 -14.84 10.75 5.16
C GLN A 62 -13.84 9.60 5.03
N VAL A 63 -13.03 9.38 6.05
CA VAL A 63 -12.07 8.27 6.09
C VAL A 63 -12.81 6.96 6.40
N VAL A 64 -12.51 5.92 5.66
CA VAL A 64 -13.11 4.60 5.81
C VAL A 64 -12.02 3.54 5.99
N CYS A 65 -12.15 2.72 7.00
CA CYS A 65 -11.29 1.56 7.25
C CYS A 65 -9.78 1.84 7.15
N PRO A 66 -9.24 2.84 7.87
CA PRO A 66 -7.79 3.06 7.89
C PRO A 66 -7.08 1.85 8.50
N PHE A 67 -5.90 1.55 7.99
CA PHE A 67 -5.15 0.37 8.44
C PHE A 67 -3.66 0.64 8.49
N GLN A 68 -2.99 -0.13 9.32
CA GLN A 68 -1.54 -0.12 9.48
C GLN A 68 -0.97 -1.37 8.84
N MET A 69 0.06 -1.19 8.05
CA MET A 69 0.82 -2.28 7.46
C MET A 69 2.23 -2.27 8.03
N ASN A 70 2.66 -3.43 8.54
CA ASN A 70 4.01 -3.62 9.06
C ASN A 70 4.66 -4.77 8.30
N TRP A 71 5.91 -4.60 7.90
CA TRP A 71 6.65 -5.64 7.20
C TRP A 71 8.03 -5.83 7.80
N ALA A 72 8.52 -7.07 7.72
CA ALA A 72 9.87 -7.42 8.14
C ALA A 72 10.40 -8.51 7.21
N ALA A 73 11.61 -8.33 6.69
CA ALA A 73 12.28 -9.35 5.91
C ALA A 73 12.55 -10.59 6.79
N GLU A 74 12.52 -11.78 6.18
CA GLU A 74 12.83 -13.01 6.91
C GLU A 74 14.29 -13.01 7.36
N SER A 75 14.56 -13.73 8.45
CA SER A 75 15.86 -13.70 9.15
C SER A 75 17.03 -14.24 8.34
N ASP A 76 16.78 -15.01 7.29
CA ASP A 76 17.79 -15.57 6.39
C ASP A 76 18.10 -14.65 5.20
N TRP A 77 17.40 -13.51 5.08
CA TRP A 77 17.67 -12.52 4.06
C TRP A 77 18.66 -11.48 4.56
N GLU A 78 19.78 -11.36 3.88
CA GLU A 78 20.79 -10.36 4.16
C GLU A 78 20.86 -9.37 2.99
N PRO A 79 20.58 -8.06 3.22
CA PRO A 79 20.68 -7.09 2.14
C PRO A 79 22.15 -6.84 1.77
N ASP A 80 22.42 -6.73 0.48
CA ASP A 80 23.77 -6.39 -0.03
C ASP A 80 24.16 -4.96 0.34
N ASP A 81 23.17 -4.08 0.47
CA ASP A 81 23.38 -2.68 0.91
C ASP A 81 22.97 -2.57 2.39
N PRO A 82 23.90 -2.20 3.30
CA PRO A 82 23.60 -2.04 4.72
C PRO A 82 22.60 -0.92 5.02
N ASN A 83 22.34 -0.03 4.06
CA ASN A 83 21.33 1.03 4.19
C ASN A 83 19.95 0.58 3.72
N GLU A 84 19.83 -0.60 3.16
CA GLU A 84 18.54 -1.14 2.69
C GLU A 84 17.62 -1.46 3.86
N VAL A 85 16.37 -0.99 3.77
CA VAL A 85 15.38 -1.18 4.84
C VAL A 85 14.78 -2.57 4.74
N SER A 86 15.07 -3.42 5.73
CA SER A 86 14.54 -4.78 5.82
C SER A 86 13.21 -4.86 6.56
N SER A 87 12.81 -3.79 7.25
CA SER A 87 11.55 -3.71 7.98
C SER A 87 10.99 -2.30 7.92
N GLY A 88 9.69 -2.16 8.11
CA GLY A 88 9.06 -0.86 8.12
C GLY A 88 7.58 -0.93 8.47
N SER A 89 6.95 0.23 8.52
CA SER A 89 5.52 0.35 8.74
C SER A 89 4.96 1.52 7.95
N CYS A 90 3.66 1.42 7.64
CA CYS A 90 2.96 2.44 6.88
C CYS A 90 1.51 2.50 7.32
N LEU A 91 1.04 3.71 7.64
CA LEU A 91 -0.39 3.98 7.84
C LEU A 91 -1.02 4.28 6.48
N ILE A 92 -2.15 3.65 6.20
CA ILE A 92 -2.89 3.78 4.95
C ILE A 92 -4.31 4.23 5.24
N VAL A 93 -4.71 5.33 4.60
CA VAL A 93 -5.97 6.01 4.89
C VAL A 93 -6.81 6.12 3.62
N PRO A 94 -7.81 5.23 3.45
CA PRO A 94 -8.74 5.30 2.32
C PRO A 94 -9.77 6.41 2.50
N ILE A 95 -10.04 7.13 1.42
CA ILE A 95 -11.04 8.20 1.37
C ILE A 95 -11.92 7.96 0.13
N PRO A 96 -13.03 7.22 0.27
CA PRO A 96 -13.89 6.93 -0.87
C PRO A 96 -14.52 8.18 -1.47
N VAL A 97 -14.62 8.20 -2.79
CA VAL A 97 -15.38 9.22 -3.55
C VAL A 97 -16.72 8.63 -4.00
N ASP A 98 -16.70 7.37 -4.39
CA ASP A 98 -17.89 6.60 -4.75
C ASP A 98 -17.73 5.13 -4.32
N ASP A 99 -18.64 4.25 -4.74
CA ASP A 99 -18.64 2.84 -4.32
C ASP A 99 -17.39 2.06 -4.78
N THR A 100 -16.73 2.51 -5.86
CA THR A 100 -15.64 1.75 -6.50
C THR A 100 -14.36 2.54 -6.65
N SER A 101 -14.30 3.78 -6.18
CA SER A 101 -13.09 4.60 -6.32
C SER A 101 -12.94 5.60 -5.19
N GLY A 102 -11.73 6.14 -5.07
CA GLY A 102 -11.43 7.17 -4.10
C GLY A 102 -9.95 7.55 -4.08
N HIS A 103 -9.58 8.23 -3.01
CA HIS A 103 -8.20 8.58 -2.71
C HIS A 103 -7.64 7.69 -1.61
N LEU A 104 -6.33 7.58 -1.57
CA LEU A 104 -5.64 6.81 -0.55
C LEU A 104 -4.38 7.58 -0.13
N LEU A 105 -4.29 7.91 1.14
CA LEU A 105 -3.10 8.55 1.72
C LEU A 105 -2.23 7.50 2.38
N ARG A 106 -0.92 7.69 2.27
CA ARG A 106 0.08 6.80 2.87
C ARG A 106 1.06 7.64 3.67
N SER A 107 1.43 7.17 4.85
CA SER A 107 2.46 7.84 5.68
C SER A 107 3.85 7.74 5.06
N VAL A 108 4.09 6.73 4.21
CA VAL A 108 5.35 6.52 3.48
C VAL A 108 5.04 6.08 2.06
N GLY A 109 5.66 6.72 1.05
CA GLY A 109 5.53 6.33 -0.35
C GLY A 109 6.46 5.19 -0.75
N TYR A 110 6.19 4.58 -1.90
CA TYR A 110 7.03 3.49 -2.42
C TYR A 110 8.40 3.96 -2.90
N ALA A 111 8.44 5.11 -3.56
CA ALA A 111 9.65 5.63 -4.17
C ALA A 111 10.38 6.64 -3.29
N GLU A 112 9.70 7.16 -2.30
CA GLU A 112 10.21 8.19 -1.40
C GLU A 112 9.75 7.90 0.03
N ALA A 113 10.59 8.22 1.00
CA ALA A 113 10.27 8.09 2.42
C ALA A 113 9.32 9.20 2.92
N ALA A 114 8.71 9.96 2.02
CA ALA A 114 7.75 11.02 2.32
C ALA A 114 6.31 10.50 2.19
N PRO A 115 5.32 11.14 2.83
CA PRO A 115 3.92 10.82 2.63
C PRO A 115 3.52 10.90 1.16
N ALA A 116 2.65 10.00 0.72
CA ALA A 116 2.20 9.93 -0.66
C ALA A 116 0.68 9.92 -0.75
N GLN A 117 0.16 10.47 -1.85
CA GLN A 117 -1.25 10.52 -2.18
C GLN A 117 -1.48 9.74 -3.47
N SER A 118 -2.46 8.84 -3.44
CA SER A 118 -2.80 7.98 -4.54
C SER A 118 -4.28 8.04 -4.85
N THR A 119 -4.67 7.57 -6.04
CA THR A 119 -6.06 7.27 -6.37
C THR A 119 -6.23 5.77 -6.50
N TYR A 120 -7.38 5.26 -6.06
CA TYR A 120 -7.70 3.85 -6.23
C TYR A 120 -9.01 3.66 -6.96
N SER A 121 -9.15 2.52 -7.62
CA SER A 121 -10.41 2.07 -8.19
C SER A 121 -10.48 0.55 -8.17
N PHE A 122 -11.71 0.01 -8.19
CA PHE A 122 -11.95 -1.42 -8.35
C PHE A 122 -12.38 -1.67 -9.79
N LEU A 123 -11.68 -2.58 -10.46
CA LEU A 123 -12.03 -3.01 -11.81
C LEU A 123 -13.26 -3.94 -11.76
N SER A 124 -13.82 -4.24 -12.93
CA SER A 124 -15.02 -5.07 -13.04
C SER A 124 -14.84 -6.50 -12.49
N ASP A 125 -13.60 -7.01 -12.49
CA ASP A 125 -13.25 -8.31 -11.93
C ASP A 125 -12.92 -8.28 -10.43
N GLY A 126 -13.04 -7.12 -9.78
CA GLY A 126 -12.72 -6.93 -8.38
C GLY A 126 -11.26 -6.58 -8.08
N THR A 127 -10.41 -6.46 -9.10
CA THR A 127 -9.02 -6.05 -8.91
C THR A 127 -8.94 -4.63 -8.36
N PHE A 128 -8.18 -4.46 -7.29
CA PHE A 128 -7.86 -3.14 -6.73
C PHE A 128 -6.71 -2.52 -7.52
N LEU A 129 -6.95 -1.35 -8.09
CA LEU A 129 -5.97 -0.61 -8.87
C LEU A 129 -5.59 0.66 -8.12
N LEU A 130 -4.31 0.81 -7.82
CA LEU A 130 -3.77 1.97 -7.12
C LEU A 130 -2.77 2.70 -8.01
N LYS A 131 -2.95 4.00 -8.18
CA LYS A 131 -2.05 4.85 -8.96
C LYS A 131 -1.49 5.95 -8.09
N THR A 132 -0.18 6.07 -8.06
CA THR A 132 0.53 7.11 -7.32
C THR A 132 1.40 7.90 -8.29
N ALA A 133 1.14 9.20 -8.39
CA ALA A 133 1.97 10.10 -9.19
C ALA A 133 3.07 10.69 -8.31
N TYR A 134 4.31 10.50 -8.71
CA TYR A 134 5.47 11.17 -8.15
C TYR A 134 5.93 12.26 -9.11
N GLU A 135 6.89 13.07 -8.71
CA GLU A 135 7.35 14.20 -9.51
C GLU A 135 7.84 13.79 -10.92
N GLN A 136 8.53 12.65 -11.02
CA GLN A 136 9.13 12.18 -12.27
C GLN A 136 8.68 10.80 -12.70
N SER A 137 7.73 10.19 -11.98
CA SER A 137 7.31 8.83 -12.25
C SER A 137 5.88 8.57 -11.80
N ILE A 138 5.32 7.45 -12.28
CA ILE A 138 4.02 6.96 -11.86
C ILE A 138 4.19 5.51 -11.43
N ALA A 139 3.66 5.17 -10.26
CA ALA A 139 3.56 3.80 -9.79
C ALA A 139 2.13 3.32 -9.98
N GLU A 140 1.96 2.16 -10.59
CA GLU A 140 0.68 1.49 -10.74
C GLU A 140 0.75 0.13 -10.04
N GLU A 141 -0.15 -0.08 -9.10
CA GLU A 141 -0.20 -1.29 -8.28
C GLU A 141 -1.56 -1.96 -8.50
N ARG A 142 -1.55 -3.25 -8.76
CA ARG A 142 -2.75 -4.07 -8.88
C ARG A 142 -2.72 -5.16 -7.84
N ILE A 143 -3.83 -5.31 -7.12
CA ILE A 143 -3.97 -6.31 -6.05
C ILE A 143 -5.25 -7.09 -6.30
N TRP A 144 -5.15 -8.41 -6.27
CA TRP A 144 -6.29 -9.29 -6.41
C TRP A 144 -6.14 -10.52 -5.51
N PHE A 145 -7.26 -11.10 -5.13
CA PHE A 145 -7.29 -12.33 -4.33
C PHE A 145 -7.56 -13.51 -5.24
N VAL A 146 -6.67 -14.49 -5.22
CA VAL A 146 -6.87 -15.78 -5.91
C VAL A 146 -7.80 -16.66 -5.08
N SER A 147 -7.68 -16.57 -3.76
CA SER A 147 -8.52 -17.24 -2.77
C SER A 147 -8.52 -16.41 -1.49
N GLU A 148 -9.24 -16.89 -0.48
CA GLU A 148 -9.26 -16.25 0.84
C GLU A 148 -7.86 -16.07 1.44
N HIS A 149 -6.95 -17.00 1.16
CA HIS A 149 -5.61 -17.02 1.76
C HIS A 149 -4.48 -16.73 0.77
N VAL A 150 -4.80 -16.41 -0.47
CA VAL A 150 -3.79 -16.08 -1.48
C VAL A 150 -4.11 -14.73 -2.12
N ARG A 151 -3.21 -13.80 -1.94
CA ARG A 151 -3.29 -12.45 -2.46
C ARG A 151 -2.10 -12.19 -3.39
N CYS A 152 -2.38 -11.67 -4.57
CA CYS A 152 -1.37 -11.32 -5.55
C CYS A 152 -1.28 -9.80 -5.70
N LEU A 153 -0.08 -9.33 -5.99
CA LEU A 153 0.19 -7.92 -6.18
C LEU A 153 1.18 -7.75 -7.32
N SER A 154 0.89 -6.85 -8.24
CA SER A 154 1.86 -6.40 -9.24
C SER A 154 2.10 -4.91 -9.06
N LEU A 155 3.35 -4.49 -9.24
CA LEU A 155 3.74 -3.09 -9.17
C LEU A 155 4.56 -2.76 -10.40
N ILE A 156 4.13 -1.73 -11.13
CA ILE A 156 4.84 -1.20 -12.29
C ILE A 156 5.20 0.24 -11.96
N HIS A 157 6.47 0.56 -12.13
CA HIS A 157 7.01 1.90 -11.90
C HIS A 157 7.49 2.46 -13.24
N ILE A 158 6.85 3.53 -13.69
CA ILE A 158 7.07 4.13 -15.01
C ILE A 158 7.71 5.51 -14.86
#